data_7861c8e36d41b62f628aecaaeef798ff
#
_entry.id   7861c8e36d41b62f628aecaaeef798ff
#
_cell.length_a   1.000
_cell.length_b   1.000
_cell.length_c   1.000
_cell.angle_alpha   90.00
_cell.angle_beta   90.00
_cell.angle_gamma   90.00
#
_symmetry.space_group_name_H-M   'P 1'
#
loop_
_entity.id
_entity.type
_entity.pdbx_description
1 polymer ?
#
loop_
_entity_poly.entity_id
_entity_poly.type
_entity_poly.pdbx_seq_one_letter_code
_entity_poly.pdbx_strand_id
1 'polypeptide(L)'
;MKISKADCPKMIKDTTPVQDGFFMPGEFEQHQGCIMIWPERPGSWRNGAKEAETAFSAVIRAIAASETVYVAAGKKGIDHAKAFAESLKKEENLHPVVVFEMETDDSWARDVAPTFLVNRTDGKISDLTAAGNGTAQTGDDVKNSQVRGVNWSFNAWGGEVDGLYASYEKDNAFAWNFCRKFEFDCYDAEPFVLEGGSIHSDGEGTLLVTESCLLSAGRNPSLTKEQIEEQLKCYLGVEKVLWLPRGIYQDETNEHVDNVCAFLRPGEVVLAWTNNQNDPQYAM
;
A
#
# COMPACT_ATOMS: atom_id res chain seq x y z
N MET A 1 -8.59 -34.27 19.36
CA MET A 1 -7.60 -33.76 18.42
C MET A 1 -7.33 -32.31 18.83
N LYS A 2 -6.17 -32.02 19.46
CA LYS A 2 -5.84 -30.66 19.90
C LYS A 2 -5.49 -29.88 18.64
N ILE A 3 -6.29 -28.88 18.29
CA ILE A 3 -5.94 -27.87 17.29
C ILE A 3 -4.68 -27.21 17.83
N SER A 4 -3.56 -27.35 17.11
CA SER A 4 -2.37 -26.54 17.37
C SER A 4 -2.78 -25.08 17.27
N LYS A 5 -2.44 -24.26 18.25
CA LYS A 5 -2.52 -22.81 18.12
C LYS A 5 -1.67 -22.44 16.90
N ALA A 6 -2.31 -22.14 15.77
CA ALA A 6 -1.65 -21.36 14.75
C ALA A 6 -1.13 -20.11 15.46
N ASP A 7 0.15 -19.81 15.32
CA ASP A 7 0.74 -18.62 15.92
C ASP A 7 -0.02 -17.42 15.37
N CYS A 8 -0.64 -16.62 16.27
CA CYS A 8 -1.26 -15.38 15.86
C CYS A 8 -0.22 -14.51 15.17
N PRO A 9 -0.58 -13.72 14.13
CA PRO A 9 0.35 -12.82 13.48
C PRO A 9 1.01 -11.88 14.48
N LYS A 10 2.30 -11.64 14.29
CA LYS A 10 3.13 -10.88 15.23
C LYS A 10 3.34 -9.46 14.75
N MET A 11 3.26 -8.51 15.68
CA MET A 11 3.84 -7.18 15.51
C MET A 11 5.32 -7.27 15.89
N ILE A 12 6.21 -7.14 14.91
CA ILE A 12 7.67 -7.27 15.07
C ILE A 12 8.24 -5.90 15.44
N LYS A 13 8.92 -5.81 16.59
CA LYS A 13 9.47 -4.56 17.16
C LYS A 13 10.96 -4.63 17.44
N ASP A 14 11.53 -5.80 17.44
CA ASP A 14 12.89 -6.10 17.89
C ASP A 14 13.90 -6.27 16.76
N THR A 15 13.40 -6.38 15.51
CA THR A 15 14.21 -6.44 14.29
C THR A 15 13.66 -5.52 13.21
N THR A 16 14.46 -5.25 12.19
CA THR A 16 14.01 -4.54 10.98
C THR A 16 13.87 -5.53 9.81
N PRO A 17 13.07 -5.17 8.79
CA PRO A 17 12.94 -6.01 7.59
C PRO A 17 14.28 -6.43 6.99
N VAL A 18 15.22 -5.50 6.86
CA VAL A 18 16.56 -5.78 6.29
C VAL A 18 17.34 -6.80 7.12
N GLN A 19 17.28 -6.72 8.46
CA GLN A 19 17.92 -7.70 9.34
C GLN A 19 17.35 -9.11 9.14
N ASP A 20 16.09 -9.22 8.79
CA ASP A 20 15.39 -10.47 8.53
C ASP A 20 15.44 -10.90 7.04
N GLY A 21 16.10 -10.12 6.16
CA GLY A 21 16.26 -10.40 4.74
C GLY A 21 15.06 -10.05 3.87
N PHE A 22 14.17 -9.13 4.34
CA PHE A 22 13.03 -8.64 3.59
C PHE A 22 13.34 -7.32 2.88
N PHE A 23 12.68 -7.11 1.74
CA PHE A 23 12.77 -5.88 0.96
C PHE A 23 11.44 -5.59 0.23
N MET A 24 11.24 -4.34 -0.21
CA MET A 24 10.07 -3.91 -0.98
C MET A 24 10.26 -4.29 -2.45
N PRO A 25 9.39 -5.15 -3.04
CA PRO A 25 9.42 -5.48 -4.46
C PRO A 25 9.02 -4.28 -5.33
N GLY A 26 9.31 -4.36 -6.63
CA GLY A 26 8.78 -3.40 -7.60
C GLY A 26 7.28 -3.60 -7.82
N GLU A 27 6.54 -2.52 -8.01
CA GLU A 27 5.07 -2.58 -8.21
C GLU A 27 4.67 -3.30 -9.51
N PHE A 28 5.58 -3.37 -10.48
CA PHE A 28 5.41 -4.12 -11.73
C PHE A 28 5.64 -5.63 -11.61
N GLU A 29 6.07 -6.11 -10.44
CA GLU A 29 6.22 -7.55 -10.18
C GLU A 29 4.84 -8.23 -10.05
N GLN A 30 4.80 -9.56 -10.14
CA GLN A 30 3.54 -10.29 -10.08
C GLN A 30 2.86 -10.15 -8.71
N HIS A 31 1.62 -9.69 -8.71
CA HIS A 31 0.80 -9.53 -7.52
C HIS A 31 0.06 -10.83 -7.16
N GLN A 32 -0.18 -11.04 -5.87
CA GLN A 32 -1.13 -12.04 -5.36
C GLN A 32 -2.54 -11.46 -5.23
N GLY A 33 -2.66 -10.15 -5.20
CA GLY A 33 -3.91 -9.45 -5.10
C GLY A 33 -3.73 -7.97 -4.78
N CYS A 34 -4.80 -7.21 -4.91
CA CYS A 34 -4.87 -5.78 -4.68
C CYS A 34 -5.80 -5.46 -3.52
N ILE A 35 -5.46 -4.45 -2.72
CA ILE A 35 -6.31 -3.95 -1.61
C ILE A 35 -7.05 -2.71 -2.08
N MET A 36 -8.36 -2.68 -1.87
CA MET A 36 -9.22 -1.52 -2.09
C MET A 36 -10.01 -1.23 -0.81
N ILE A 37 -10.35 0.04 -0.58
CA ILE A 37 -11.25 0.45 0.50
C ILE A 37 -12.51 1.05 -0.14
N TRP A 38 -13.68 0.57 0.28
CA TRP A 38 -14.96 1.04 -0.25
C TRP A 38 -15.22 2.49 0.14
N PRO A 39 -15.67 3.37 -0.80
CA PRO A 39 -15.83 4.79 -0.53
C PRO A 39 -17.07 5.06 0.33
N GLU A 40 -16.88 5.63 1.53
CA GLU A 40 -17.96 5.86 2.50
C GLU A 40 -17.97 7.27 3.13
N ARG A 41 -16.82 8.00 3.09
CA ARG A 41 -16.66 9.28 3.80
C ARG A 41 -17.49 10.38 3.18
N PRO A 42 -18.47 10.99 3.90
CA PRO A 42 -19.33 12.05 3.32
C PRO A 42 -18.56 13.31 2.92
N GLY A 43 -17.44 13.61 3.57
CA GLY A 43 -16.61 14.78 3.26
C GLY A 43 -15.85 14.64 1.94
N SER A 44 -15.43 13.42 1.60
CA SER A 44 -14.68 13.12 0.37
C SER A 44 -15.61 12.77 -0.79
N TRP A 45 -16.73 12.09 -0.52
CA TRP A 45 -17.62 11.55 -1.54
C TRP A 45 -19.01 12.20 -1.48
N ARG A 46 -19.38 12.92 -2.54
CA ARG A 46 -20.70 13.57 -2.67
C ARG A 46 -21.82 12.55 -2.82
N ASN A 47 -23.06 12.99 -2.61
CA ASN A 47 -24.29 12.22 -2.87
C ASN A 47 -24.30 10.83 -2.21
N GLY A 48 -23.75 10.70 -0.98
CA GLY A 48 -23.65 9.44 -0.26
C GLY A 48 -22.75 8.43 -0.97
N ALA A 49 -21.68 8.89 -1.59
CA ALA A 49 -20.66 8.14 -2.32
C ALA A 49 -21.14 7.38 -3.58
N LYS A 50 -22.35 7.60 -4.05
CA LYS A 50 -22.96 6.80 -5.13
C LYS A 50 -22.15 6.80 -6.43
N GLU A 51 -21.64 7.95 -6.85
CA GLU A 51 -20.79 8.06 -8.04
C GLU A 51 -19.43 7.42 -7.81
N ALA A 52 -18.87 7.56 -6.60
CA ALA A 52 -17.64 6.92 -6.20
C ALA A 52 -17.78 5.39 -6.16
N GLU A 53 -18.85 4.86 -5.56
CA GLU A 53 -19.13 3.41 -5.59
C GLU A 53 -19.19 2.87 -7.01
N THR A 54 -19.76 3.62 -7.94
CA THR A 54 -19.81 3.24 -9.37
C THR A 54 -18.42 3.19 -9.98
N ALA A 55 -17.58 4.20 -9.72
CA ALA A 55 -16.21 4.25 -10.22
C ALA A 55 -15.34 3.14 -9.60
N PHE A 56 -15.40 2.97 -8.26
CA PHE A 56 -14.68 1.92 -7.55
C PHE A 56 -15.11 0.52 -8.03
N SER A 57 -16.40 0.30 -8.26
CA SER A 57 -16.90 -0.96 -8.82
C SER A 57 -16.30 -1.26 -10.19
N ALA A 58 -16.15 -0.26 -11.05
CA ALA A 58 -15.51 -0.44 -12.36
C ALA A 58 -14.02 -0.76 -12.23
N VAL A 59 -13.30 -0.11 -11.32
CA VAL A 59 -11.89 -0.36 -11.04
C VAL A 59 -11.70 -1.77 -10.45
N ILE A 60 -12.47 -2.14 -9.42
CA ILE A 60 -12.40 -3.47 -8.79
C ILE A 60 -12.66 -4.58 -9.83
N ARG A 61 -13.66 -4.39 -10.70
CA ARG A 61 -13.94 -5.34 -11.78
C ARG A 61 -12.78 -5.47 -12.77
N ALA A 62 -12.14 -4.34 -13.12
CA ALA A 62 -11.00 -4.34 -14.03
C ALA A 62 -9.79 -5.07 -13.43
N ILE A 63 -9.48 -4.84 -12.13
CA ILE A 63 -8.41 -5.53 -11.42
C ILE A 63 -8.73 -7.03 -11.28
N ALA A 64 -9.99 -7.38 -10.98
CA ALA A 64 -10.41 -8.78 -10.84
C ALA A 64 -10.26 -9.61 -12.13
N ALA A 65 -10.05 -8.99 -13.28
CA ALA A 65 -9.69 -9.69 -14.52
C ALA A 65 -8.27 -10.31 -14.47
N SER A 66 -7.40 -9.84 -13.59
CA SER A 66 -6.00 -10.28 -13.50
C SER A 66 -5.59 -10.84 -12.13
N GLU A 67 -6.24 -10.40 -11.05
CA GLU A 67 -5.84 -10.76 -9.68
C GLU A 67 -6.99 -10.68 -8.68
N THR A 68 -6.80 -11.28 -7.50
CA THR A 68 -7.76 -11.20 -6.38
C THR A 68 -7.84 -9.76 -5.86
N VAL A 69 -9.05 -9.27 -5.58
CA VAL A 69 -9.25 -7.94 -4.97
C VAL A 69 -9.82 -8.10 -3.56
N TYR A 70 -9.10 -7.56 -2.59
CA TYR A 70 -9.50 -7.48 -1.19
C TYR A 70 -10.15 -6.13 -0.92
N VAL A 71 -11.45 -6.12 -0.64
CA VAL A 71 -12.22 -4.88 -0.46
C VAL A 71 -12.61 -4.72 1.00
N ALA A 72 -11.98 -3.78 1.68
CA ALA A 72 -12.39 -3.35 3.01
C ALA A 72 -13.60 -2.44 2.91
N ALA A 73 -14.59 -2.62 3.76
CA ALA A 73 -15.75 -1.73 3.85
C ALA A 73 -16.17 -1.59 5.33
N GLY A 74 -16.54 -0.39 5.73
CA GLY A 74 -17.13 -0.11 7.02
C GLY A 74 -18.59 -0.55 7.08
N LYS A 75 -19.20 -0.38 8.25
CA LYS A 75 -20.60 -0.81 8.50
C LYS A 75 -21.62 -0.19 7.55
N LYS A 76 -21.35 0.99 7.01
CA LYS A 76 -22.28 1.70 6.13
C LYS A 76 -22.26 1.15 4.70
N GLY A 77 -21.06 0.81 4.18
CA GLY A 77 -20.86 0.37 2.80
C GLY A 77 -20.79 -1.12 2.60
N ILE A 78 -20.62 -1.91 3.68
CA ILE A 78 -20.36 -3.36 3.59
C ILE A 78 -21.42 -4.13 2.80
N ASP A 79 -22.70 -3.77 2.94
CA ASP A 79 -23.77 -4.45 2.24
C ASP A 79 -23.79 -4.12 0.74
N HIS A 80 -23.45 -2.86 0.38
CA HIS A 80 -23.30 -2.44 -1.01
C HIS A 80 -22.08 -3.14 -1.67
N ALA A 81 -20.93 -3.14 -0.99
CA ALA A 81 -19.73 -3.83 -1.46
C ALA A 81 -19.97 -5.33 -1.64
N LYS A 82 -20.64 -6.00 -0.70
CA LYS A 82 -21.02 -7.42 -0.81
C LYS A 82 -21.98 -7.68 -1.96
N ALA A 83 -23.02 -6.85 -2.13
CA ALA A 83 -23.96 -6.99 -3.23
C ALA A 83 -23.27 -6.84 -4.59
N PHE A 84 -22.32 -5.90 -4.70
CA PHE A 84 -21.49 -5.74 -5.88
C PHE A 84 -20.63 -6.99 -6.15
N ALA A 85 -19.86 -7.44 -5.16
CA ALA A 85 -19.00 -8.63 -5.30
C ALA A 85 -19.82 -9.88 -5.68
N GLU A 86 -21.02 -10.05 -5.12
CA GLU A 86 -21.92 -11.15 -5.47
C GLU A 86 -22.39 -11.06 -6.93
N SER A 87 -22.60 -9.85 -7.45
CA SER A 87 -22.97 -9.66 -8.85
C SER A 87 -21.89 -10.14 -9.84
N LEU A 88 -20.61 -9.98 -9.46
CA LEU A 88 -19.45 -10.39 -10.27
C LEU A 88 -19.28 -11.90 -10.38
N LYS A 89 -19.81 -12.69 -9.44
CA LYS A 89 -19.75 -14.16 -9.49
C LYS A 89 -20.46 -14.77 -10.70
N LYS A 90 -21.30 -13.99 -11.39
CA LYS A 90 -21.99 -14.39 -12.61
C LYS A 90 -21.15 -14.18 -13.86
N GLU A 91 -20.03 -13.48 -13.74
CA GLU A 91 -19.12 -13.20 -14.83
C GLU A 91 -18.04 -14.29 -14.87
N GLU A 92 -17.75 -14.78 -16.05
CA GLU A 92 -16.71 -15.78 -16.27
C GLU A 92 -15.32 -15.12 -16.26
N ASN A 93 -14.31 -15.88 -15.82
CA ASN A 93 -12.89 -15.50 -15.85
C ASN A 93 -12.50 -14.31 -14.97
N LEU A 94 -13.22 -14.02 -13.89
CA LEU A 94 -12.80 -13.08 -12.86
C LEU A 94 -12.17 -13.80 -11.67
N HIS A 95 -11.11 -13.20 -11.14
CA HIS A 95 -10.53 -13.59 -9.85
C HIS A 95 -11.48 -13.21 -8.69
N PRO A 96 -11.33 -13.82 -7.51
CA PRO A 96 -12.18 -13.52 -6.37
C PRO A 96 -12.15 -12.04 -5.95
N VAL A 97 -13.32 -11.50 -5.62
CA VAL A 97 -13.46 -10.23 -4.90
C VAL A 97 -13.86 -10.55 -3.47
N VAL A 98 -12.92 -10.36 -2.54
CA VAL A 98 -13.06 -10.72 -1.12
C VAL A 98 -13.45 -9.48 -0.33
N VAL A 99 -14.74 -9.35 -0.02
CA VAL A 99 -15.24 -8.22 0.78
C VAL A 99 -15.21 -8.57 2.27
N PHE A 100 -14.64 -7.68 3.08
CA PHE A 100 -14.55 -7.85 4.53
C PHE A 100 -14.85 -6.55 5.28
N GLU A 101 -15.39 -6.70 6.49
CA GLU A 101 -15.67 -5.56 7.36
C GLU A 101 -14.39 -5.06 8.01
N MET A 102 -14.10 -3.76 7.79
CA MET A 102 -13.03 -3.01 8.46
C MET A 102 -13.37 -1.52 8.38
N GLU A 103 -13.43 -0.87 9.53
CA GLU A 103 -13.69 0.56 9.60
C GLU A 103 -12.47 1.36 9.18
N THR A 104 -12.69 2.39 8.37
CA THR A 104 -11.70 3.37 7.94
C THR A 104 -12.26 4.78 8.12
N ASP A 105 -11.40 5.79 8.03
CA ASP A 105 -11.82 7.18 8.02
C ASP A 105 -12.00 7.68 6.57
N ASP A 106 -11.21 7.14 5.60
CA ASP A 106 -11.42 7.37 4.17
C ASP A 106 -10.99 6.12 3.34
N SER A 107 -10.96 6.21 2.01
CA SER A 107 -10.81 5.08 1.09
C SER A 107 -9.49 5.06 0.31
N TRP A 108 -8.43 5.58 0.90
CA TRP A 108 -7.11 5.73 0.27
C TRP A 108 -6.17 4.56 0.61
N ALA A 109 -6.50 3.36 0.07
CA ALA A 109 -5.77 2.12 0.36
C ALA A 109 -4.26 2.21 0.04
N ARG A 110 -3.85 2.98 -0.97
CA ARG A 110 -2.44 3.18 -1.31
C ARG A 110 -1.65 3.69 -0.10
N ASP A 111 -2.23 4.58 0.70
CA ASP A 111 -1.51 5.31 1.75
C ASP A 111 -1.64 4.67 3.13
N VAL A 112 -2.75 3.97 3.39
CA VAL A 112 -3.04 3.42 4.71
C VAL A 112 -2.86 1.90 4.80
N ALA A 113 -2.78 1.18 3.67
CA ALA A 113 -2.54 -0.25 3.67
C ALA A 113 -1.08 -0.57 4.03
N PRO A 114 -0.79 -1.79 4.53
CA PRO A 114 0.58 -2.16 4.83
C PRO A 114 1.46 -2.12 3.59
N THR A 115 2.68 -1.61 3.71
CA THR A 115 3.70 -1.83 2.69
C THR A 115 4.15 -3.27 2.79
N PHE A 116 3.88 -4.08 1.76
CA PHE A 116 4.29 -5.46 1.75
C PHE A 116 5.73 -5.64 1.30
N LEU A 117 6.42 -6.51 2.02
CA LEU A 117 7.80 -6.87 1.79
C LEU A 117 7.91 -8.37 1.50
N VAL A 118 8.89 -8.76 0.71
CA VAL A 118 9.17 -10.15 0.36
C VAL A 118 10.57 -10.55 0.78
N ASN A 119 10.74 -11.83 1.12
CA ASN A 119 12.06 -12.44 1.37
C ASN A 119 12.45 -13.32 0.18
N ARG A 120 13.60 -13.03 -0.45
CA ARG A 120 14.16 -13.83 -1.56
C ARG A 120 15.19 -14.84 -1.03
N THR A 121 14.83 -15.72 -0.13
CA THR A 121 15.79 -16.69 0.41
C THR A 121 16.38 -17.65 -0.63
N ASP A 122 15.77 -17.80 -1.82
CA ASP A 122 16.20 -18.79 -2.83
C ASP A 122 16.25 -18.28 -4.29
N GLY A 123 16.40 -16.98 -4.51
CA GLY A 123 16.76 -16.43 -5.85
C GLY A 123 15.74 -16.61 -6.98
N LYS A 124 14.50 -17.07 -6.70
CA LYS A 124 13.44 -17.20 -7.71
C LYS A 124 12.06 -16.95 -7.13
N ILE A 125 11.47 -15.83 -7.46
CA ILE A 125 10.01 -15.60 -7.36
C ILE A 125 9.23 -16.61 -8.24
N SER A 126 9.89 -17.26 -9.21
CA SER A 126 9.26 -18.19 -10.16
C SER A 126 8.61 -19.43 -9.55
N ASP A 127 8.89 -19.76 -8.28
CA ASP A 127 8.34 -20.98 -7.68
C ASP A 127 6.98 -20.77 -6.98
N LEU A 128 6.53 -19.50 -6.81
CA LEU A 128 5.19 -19.20 -6.29
C LEU A 128 4.07 -19.47 -7.33
N THR A 129 4.44 -19.57 -8.62
CA THR A 129 3.48 -19.85 -9.71
C THR A 129 3.40 -21.32 -10.10
N ALA A 130 4.31 -22.19 -9.63
CA ALA A 130 4.41 -23.60 -10.01
C ALA A 130 3.57 -24.55 -9.14
N ALA A 131 2.80 -24.09 -8.16
CA ALA A 131 1.93 -24.92 -7.33
C ALA A 131 0.63 -25.39 -8.03
N GLY A 132 0.63 -25.47 -9.34
CA GLY A 132 -0.46 -25.98 -10.17
C GLY A 132 -0.20 -27.37 -10.72
N ASN A 133 0.26 -28.36 -9.94
CA ASN A 133 0.10 -29.80 -10.14
C ASN A 133 1.11 -30.59 -9.30
N GLY A 134 0.74 -30.92 -8.08
CA GLY A 134 1.49 -31.91 -7.29
C GLY A 134 1.41 -31.66 -5.79
N THR A 135 0.54 -32.45 -5.12
CA THR A 135 0.44 -32.65 -3.66
C THR A 135 0.68 -31.41 -2.77
N ALA A 136 -0.46 -30.80 -2.38
CA ALA A 136 -0.56 -29.66 -1.52
C ALA A 136 0.28 -29.76 -0.23
N GLN A 137 1.36 -29.02 -0.14
CA GLN A 137 1.65 -28.30 1.09
C GLN A 137 0.61 -27.18 1.16
N THR A 138 -0.15 -27.12 2.22
CA THR A 138 -1.26 -26.18 2.38
C THR A 138 -0.73 -24.77 2.26
N GLY A 139 -1.31 -23.98 1.35
CA GLY A 139 -0.84 -22.64 0.98
C GLY A 139 -0.79 -21.59 2.10
N ASP A 140 -1.07 -21.98 3.33
CA ASP A 140 -1.10 -21.13 4.52
C ASP A 140 0.30 -21.02 5.19
N ASP A 141 1.12 -22.07 5.14
CA ASP A 141 2.48 -22.04 5.73
C ASP A 141 3.48 -21.22 4.87
N VAL A 142 3.25 -21.10 3.57
CA VAL A 142 4.09 -20.32 2.64
C VAL A 142 3.83 -18.81 2.78
N LYS A 143 2.60 -18.40 3.10
CA LYS A 143 2.24 -16.98 3.23
C LYS A 143 3.02 -16.27 4.35
N ASN A 144 3.19 -16.90 5.50
CA ASN A 144 3.79 -16.27 6.68
C ASN A 144 5.32 -16.22 6.67
N SER A 145 6.00 -17.04 5.85
CA SER A 145 7.46 -17.10 5.85
C SER A 145 8.13 -16.17 4.81
N GLN A 146 7.40 -15.74 3.77
CA GLN A 146 7.96 -15.02 2.62
C GLN A 146 7.42 -13.62 2.40
N VAL A 147 6.27 -13.27 3.00
CA VAL A 147 5.63 -11.96 2.88
C VAL A 147 5.31 -11.40 4.25
N ARG A 148 5.71 -10.16 4.52
CA ARG A 148 5.38 -9.43 5.74
C ARG A 148 4.91 -8.02 5.41
N GLY A 149 4.10 -7.42 6.29
CA GLY A 149 3.71 -6.02 6.19
C GLY A 149 4.65 -5.10 6.96
N VAL A 150 4.59 -3.80 6.65
CA VAL A 150 5.09 -2.71 7.50
C VAL A 150 3.92 -1.84 7.90
N ASN A 151 3.83 -1.53 9.20
CA ASN A 151 2.86 -0.62 9.78
C ASN A 151 3.57 0.72 10.04
N TRP A 152 3.31 1.69 9.17
CA TRP A 152 3.76 3.07 9.32
C TRP A 152 2.75 3.87 10.16
N SER A 153 3.17 5.00 10.71
CA SER A 153 2.22 5.98 11.20
C SER A 153 1.58 6.73 10.04
N PHE A 154 0.26 6.89 10.09
CA PHE A 154 -0.51 7.71 9.15
C PHE A 154 -1.18 8.86 9.89
N ASN A 155 -1.12 10.08 9.33
CA ASN A 155 -1.65 11.28 9.96
C ASN A 155 -2.47 12.17 9.01
N ALA A 156 -3.17 11.55 8.07
CA ALA A 156 -3.98 12.25 7.06
C ALA A 156 -3.17 13.26 6.22
N TRP A 157 -1.94 12.88 5.81
CA TRP A 157 -1.01 13.65 4.97
C TRP A 157 -0.49 14.96 5.57
N GLY A 158 -0.43 15.08 6.89
CA GLY A 158 0.19 16.27 7.47
C GLY A 158 -0.23 16.60 8.89
N GLY A 159 -1.12 15.83 9.48
CA GLY A 159 -1.55 15.97 10.87
C GLY A 159 -2.12 17.36 11.18
N GLU A 160 -1.55 18.03 12.19
CA GLU A 160 -1.97 19.37 12.59
C GLU A 160 -1.45 20.49 11.66
N VAL A 161 -0.46 20.20 10.80
CA VAL A 161 0.19 21.21 9.95
C VAL A 161 -0.65 21.47 8.70
N ASP A 162 -0.91 20.43 7.93
CA ASP A 162 -1.59 20.47 6.64
C ASP A 162 -2.43 19.22 6.33
N GLY A 163 -2.80 18.46 7.38
CA GLY A 163 -3.63 17.26 7.25
C GLY A 163 -5.00 17.55 6.65
N LEU A 164 -5.46 16.67 5.77
CA LEU A 164 -6.72 16.86 5.04
C LEU A 164 -7.96 16.59 5.90
N TYR A 165 -7.81 15.83 6.99
CA TYR A 165 -8.89 15.60 7.97
C TYR A 165 -8.33 15.29 9.37
N ALA A 166 -9.10 15.64 10.38
CA ALA A 166 -8.66 15.60 11.78
C ALA A 166 -8.82 14.23 12.45
N SER A 167 -9.73 13.38 11.97
CA SER A 167 -9.95 12.02 12.48
C SER A 167 -9.38 11.01 11.50
N TYR A 168 -8.29 10.36 11.86
CA TYR A 168 -7.55 9.38 11.03
C TYR A 168 -7.11 8.14 11.81
N GLU A 169 -7.63 7.95 13.01
CA GLU A 169 -7.19 6.84 13.87
C GLU A 169 -7.52 5.47 13.28
N LYS A 170 -8.63 5.35 12.52
CA LYS A 170 -8.99 4.10 11.88
C LYS A 170 -8.09 3.81 10.69
N ASP A 171 -7.76 4.84 9.93
CA ASP A 171 -6.82 4.76 8.81
C ASP A 171 -5.41 4.41 9.31
N ASN A 172 -4.95 5.06 10.37
CA ASN A 172 -3.66 4.75 11.02
C ASN A 172 -3.60 3.30 11.54
N ALA A 173 -4.72 2.72 11.95
CA ALA A 173 -4.78 1.34 12.42
C ALA A 173 -4.98 0.31 11.30
N PHE A 174 -5.20 0.75 10.06
CA PHE A 174 -5.61 -0.13 8.95
C PHE A 174 -4.54 -1.18 8.64
N ALA A 175 -3.29 -0.79 8.50
CA ALA A 175 -2.19 -1.68 8.12
C ALA A 175 -2.07 -2.87 9.08
N TRP A 176 -1.99 -2.61 10.38
CA TRP A 176 -1.95 -3.68 11.38
C TRP A 176 -3.23 -4.53 11.41
N ASN A 177 -4.40 -3.90 11.34
CA ASN A 177 -5.67 -4.63 11.33
C ASN A 177 -5.81 -5.55 10.12
N PHE A 178 -5.31 -5.12 8.95
CA PHE A 178 -5.25 -5.93 7.74
C PHE A 178 -4.31 -7.12 7.91
N CYS A 179 -3.08 -6.87 8.34
CA CYS A 179 -2.10 -7.92 8.58
C CYS A 179 -2.62 -8.96 9.58
N ARG A 180 -3.20 -8.52 10.69
CA ARG A 180 -3.81 -9.41 11.70
C ARG A 180 -4.96 -10.23 11.14
N LYS A 181 -5.81 -9.63 10.28
CA LYS A 181 -6.98 -10.32 9.71
C LYS A 181 -6.59 -11.38 8.69
N PHE A 182 -5.56 -11.12 7.90
CA PHE A 182 -5.10 -12.01 6.84
C PHE A 182 -3.83 -12.80 7.21
N GLU A 183 -3.51 -12.81 8.50
CA GLU A 183 -2.44 -13.62 9.11
C GLU A 183 -1.04 -13.34 8.58
N PHE A 184 -0.72 -12.05 8.28
CA PHE A 184 0.63 -11.60 7.98
C PHE A 184 1.33 -11.08 9.24
N ASP A 185 2.57 -11.48 9.48
CA ASP A 185 3.45 -10.76 10.40
C ASP A 185 3.70 -9.35 9.90
N CYS A 186 3.88 -8.40 10.81
CA CYS A 186 3.97 -7.00 10.47
C CYS A 186 5.06 -6.31 11.29
N TYR A 187 5.96 -5.59 10.63
CA TYR A 187 6.93 -4.74 11.30
C TYR A 187 6.29 -3.45 11.79
N ASP A 188 6.59 -3.09 13.03
CA ASP A 188 6.17 -1.81 13.59
C ASP A 188 7.21 -0.74 13.27
N ALA A 189 6.83 0.20 12.44
CA ALA A 189 7.65 1.34 12.07
C ALA A 189 7.22 2.64 12.78
N GLU A 190 6.21 2.58 13.66
CA GLU A 190 5.81 3.76 14.44
C GLU A 190 6.97 4.27 15.32
N PRO A 191 7.11 5.58 15.50
CA PRO A 191 6.21 6.66 15.06
C PRO A 191 6.57 7.28 13.69
N PHE A 192 7.28 6.60 12.80
CA PHE A 192 7.69 7.16 11.50
C PHE A 192 6.46 7.30 10.58
N VAL A 193 6.14 8.54 10.19
CA VAL A 193 5.02 8.85 9.29
C VAL A 193 5.45 8.61 7.86
N LEU A 194 4.72 7.72 7.18
CA LEU A 194 4.94 7.41 5.76
C LEU A 194 3.65 6.91 5.12
N GLU A 195 3.38 7.37 3.92
CA GLU A 195 2.29 6.91 3.06
C GLU A 195 2.85 6.07 1.89
N GLY A 196 2.10 5.08 1.44
CA GLY A 196 2.49 4.24 0.31
C GLY A 196 2.68 5.02 -1.00
N GLY A 197 1.93 6.10 -1.20
CA GLY A 197 2.05 6.99 -2.36
C GLY A 197 3.29 7.87 -2.34
N SER A 198 3.93 8.05 -1.18
CA SER A 198 5.16 8.85 -1.04
C SER A 198 6.44 8.10 -1.46
N ILE A 199 6.34 6.81 -1.76
CA ILE A 199 7.47 5.93 -2.11
C ILE A 199 7.20 5.13 -3.38
N HIS A 200 8.25 4.86 -4.18
CA HIS A 200 8.18 3.95 -5.32
C HIS A 200 9.50 3.18 -5.47
N SER A 201 9.45 1.84 -5.38
CA SER A 201 10.61 0.95 -5.43
C SER A 201 10.79 0.34 -6.81
N ASP A 202 12.04 0.14 -7.23
CA ASP A 202 12.38 -0.66 -8.42
C ASP A 202 12.52 -2.17 -8.12
N GLY A 203 12.38 -2.58 -6.85
CA GLY A 203 12.56 -3.97 -6.41
C GLY A 203 14.01 -4.46 -6.40
N GLU A 204 14.97 -3.65 -6.84
CA GLU A 204 16.40 -3.96 -6.92
C GLU A 204 17.28 -2.98 -6.13
N GLY A 205 16.69 -2.31 -5.15
CA GLY A 205 17.42 -1.49 -4.18
C GLY A 205 17.37 0.02 -4.46
N THR A 206 16.60 0.50 -5.44
CA THR A 206 16.40 1.94 -5.68
C THR A 206 14.99 2.37 -5.30
N LEU A 207 14.89 3.46 -4.55
CA LEU A 207 13.64 4.10 -4.13
C LEU A 207 13.55 5.50 -4.70
N LEU A 208 12.37 5.87 -5.20
CA LEU A 208 12.00 7.25 -5.56
C LEU A 208 11.15 7.86 -4.46
N VAL A 209 11.41 9.11 -4.12
CA VAL A 209 10.68 9.93 -3.15
C VAL A 209 10.72 11.40 -3.58
N THR A 210 9.88 12.25 -2.97
CA THR A 210 9.97 13.71 -3.14
C THR A 210 10.43 14.40 -1.86
N GLU A 211 11.23 15.47 -2.01
CA GLU A 211 11.65 16.31 -0.87
C GLU A 211 10.46 17.06 -0.27
N SER A 212 9.58 17.60 -1.13
CA SER A 212 8.38 18.31 -0.70
C SER A 212 7.48 17.48 0.21
N CYS A 213 7.39 16.16 0.01
CA CYS A 213 6.61 15.28 0.87
C CYS A 213 7.39 14.89 2.13
N LEU A 214 8.49 14.13 1.99
CA LEU A 214 9.12 13.50 3.15
C LEU A 214 9.84 14.48 4.09
N LEU A 215 10.24 15.66 3.59
CA LEU A 215 10.86 16.71 4.41
C LEU A 215 9.85 17.76 4.88
N SER A 216 8.54 17.58 4.61
CA SER A 216 7.50 18.50 5.10
C SER A 216 7.41 18.47 6.63
N ALA A 217 7.02 19.61 7.22
CA ALA A 217 6.79 19.71 8.65
C ALA A 217 5.64 18.82 9.14
N GLY A 218 4.76 18.38 8.24
CA GLY A 218 3.64 17.50 8.54
C GLY A 218 3.97 16.02 8.58
N ARG A 219 5.25 15.62 8.39
CA ARG A 219 5.67 14.21 8.41
C ARG A 219 6.58 13.91 9.59
N ASN A 220 7.88 14.03 9.42
CA ASN A 220 8.89 13.66 10.41
C ASN A 220 9.82 14.85 10.74
N PRO A 221 9.32 15.99 11.25
CA PRO A 221 10.08 17.24 11.38
C PRO A 221 11.26 17.17 12.36
N SER A 222 11.30 16.16 13.21
CA SER A 222 12.42 15.93 14.15
C SER A 222 13.60 15.18 13.52
N LEU A 223 13.44 14.65 12.30
CA LEU A 223 14.46 13.85 11.61
C LEU A 223 15.15 14.68 10.53
N THR A 224 16.46 14.44 10.36
CA THR A 224 17.19 14.95 9.20
C THR A 224 16.91 14.09 7.95
N LYS A 225 17.26 14.60 6.77
CA LYS A 225 17.15 13.86 5.51
C LYS A 225 17.89 12.52 5.57
N GLU A 226 19.10 12.52 6.14
CA GLU A 226 19.91 11.31 6.31
C GLU A 226 19.26 10.29 7.25
N GLN A 227 18.61 10.76 8.31
CA GLN A 227 17.87 9.88 9.23
C GLN A 227 16.63 9.29 8.57
N ILE A 228 15.94 10.07 7.75
CA ILE A 228 14.80 9.56 6.95
C ILE A 228 15.30 8.51 5.96
N GLU A 229 16.41 8.76 5.24
CA GLU A 229 17.00 7.75 4.34
C GLU A 229 17.36 6.46 5.05
N GLU A 230 17.93 6.54 6.25
CA GLU A 230 18.28 5.37 7.04
C GLU A 230 17.04 4.55 7.41
N GLN A 231 15.93 5.21 7.82
CA GLN A 231 14.66 4.53 8.07
C GLN A 231 14.15 3.83 6.82
N LEU A 232 14.13 4.51 5.68
CA LEU A 232 13.71 3.93 4.41
C LEU A 232 14.56 2.71 4.03
N LYS A 233 15.88 2.80 4.17
CA LYS A 233 16.81 1.68 3.91
C LYS A 233 16.57 0.49 4.83
N CYS A 234 16.41 0.74 6.13
CA CYS A 234 16.18 -0.31 7.13
C CYS A 234 14.85 -1.04 6.95
N TYR A 235 13.79 -0.31 6.55
CA TYR A 235 12.46 -0.90 6.47
C TYR A 235 12.09 -1.39 5.06
N LEU A 236 12.67 -0.82 4.00
CA LEU A 236 12.31 -1.18 2.63
C LEU A 236 13.37 -2.02 1.91
N GLY A 237 14.55 -2.22 2.53
CA GLY A 237 15.62 -3.00 1.93
C GLY A 237 16.21 -2.37 0.68
N VAL A 238 16.24 -1.03 0.63
CA VAL A 238 16.80 -0.26 -0.48
C VAL A 238 18.20 0.23 -0.14
N GLU A 239 19.06 0.36 -1.15
CA GLU A 239 20.42 0.85 -1.02
C GLU A 239 20.52 2.34 -1.38
N LYS A 240 19.69 2.79 -2.31
CA LYS A 240 19.73 4.12 -2.89
C LYS A 240 18.36 4.79 -2.86
N VAL A 241 18.32 6.02 -2.34
CA VAL A 241 17.12 6.88 -2.37
C VAL A 241 17.36 8.01 -3.36
N LEU A 242 16.50 8.14 -4.37
CA LEU A 242 16.49 9.20 -5.35
C LEU A 242 15.44 10.23 -4.95
N TRP A 243 15.89 11.43 -4.65
CA TRP A 243 15.04 12.54 -4.23
C TRP A 243 14.70 13.42 -5.42
N LEU A 244 13.41 13.48 -5.76
CA LEU A 244 12.90 14.52 -6.64
C LEU A 244 12.63 15.77 -5.79
N PRO A 245 13.02 16.99 -6.23
CA PRO A 245 12.76 18.19 -5.44
C PRO A 245 11.27 18.41 -5.18
N ARG A 246 10.45 18.17 -6.20
CA ARG A 246 9.00 18.41 -6.22
C ARG A 246 8.27 17.28 -6.92
N GLY A 247 6.94 17.23 -6.72
CA GLY A 247 6.00 16.36 -7.42
C GLY A 247 5.03 17.14 -8.32
N ILE A 248 3.73 16.84 -8.25
CA ILE A 248 2.70 17.55 -9.04
C ILE A 248 2.28 18.85 -8.33
N TYR A 249 2.21 19.93 -9.09
CA TYR A 249 1.82 21.25 -8.61
C TYR A 249 0.47 21.23 -7.89
N GLN A 250 0.42 21.75 -6.66
CA GLN A 250 -0.76 21.79 -5.79
C GLN A 250 -1.37 20.43 -5.48
N ASP A 251 -0.59 19.36 -5.48
CA ASP A 251 -1.04 18.09 -4.95
C ASP A 251 -1.29 18.18 -3.44
N GLU A 252 -2.47 17.76 -3.01
CA GLU A 252 -2.94 17.89 -1.62
C GLU A 252 -2.16 16.98 -0.64
N THR A 253 -1.42 15.99 -1.15
CA THR A 253 -0.61 15.05 -0.36
C THR A 253 0.83 15.52 -0.13
N ASN A 254 1.14 16.80 -0.38
CA ASN A 254 2.48 17.38 -0.41
C ASN A 254 3.37 16.78 -1.52
N GLU A 255 2.78 16.54 -2.69
CA GLU A 255 3.49 16.12 -3.89
C GLU A 255 4.07 14.69 -3.77
N HIS A 256 3.20 13.71 -3.55
CA HIS A 256 3.56 12.30 -3.59
C HIS A 256 4.28 11.91 -4.89
N VAL A 257 5.26 11.01 -4.79
CA VAL A 257 6.06 10.60 -5.95
C VAL A 257 5.25 9.78 -6.97
N ASP A 258 4.28 9.00 -6.53
CA ASP A 258 3.45 8.15 -7.39
C ASP A 258 2.57 8.96 -8.37
N ASN A 259 2.30 10.23 -8.05
CA ASN A 259 1.59 11.15 -8.94
C ASN A 259 2.46 11.68 -10.09
N VAL A 260 3.80 11.62 -9.99
CA VAL A 260 4.71 12.24 -10.95
C VAL A 260 5.66 11.27 -11.61
N CYS A 261 6.10 10.22 -10.92
CA CYS A 261 7.13 9.31 -11.41
C CYS A 261 6.89 7.88 -10.93
N ALA A 262 7.02 6.91 -11.82
CA ALA A 262 6.91 5.49 -11.49
C ALA A 262 7.95 4.65 -12.23
N PHE A 263 8.49 3.61 -11.60
CA PHE A 263 9.31 2.61 -12.26
C PHE A 263 8.45 1.70 -13.15
N LEU A 264 8.89 1.50 -14.38
CA LEU A 264 8.36 0.48 -15.30
C LEU A 264 9.09 -0.85 -15.13
N ARG A 265 10.36 -0.77 -14.76
CA ARG A 265 11.30 -1.86 -14.44
C ARG A 265 12.55 -1.26 -13.80
N PRO A 266 13.46 -2.06 -13.24
CA PRO A 266 14.71 -1.54 -12.69
C PRO A 266 15.45 -0.64 -13.68
N GLY A 267 15.80 0.58 -13.23
CA GLY A 267 16.51 1.57 -14.03
C GLY A 267 15.71 2.32 -15.10
N GLU A 268 14.39 2.07 -15.24
CA GLU A 268 13.54 2.74 -16.20
C GLU A 268 12.28 3.30 -15.54
N VAL A 269 12.01 4.58 -15.76
CA VAL A 269 10.86 5.29 -15.18
C VAL A 269 9.99 5.93 -16.24
N VAL A 270 8.69 6.07 -15.93
CA VAL A 270 7.79 7.02 -16.58
C VAL A 270 7.70 8.26 -15.70
N LEU A 271 7.79 9.44 -16.32
CA LEU A 271 7.75 10.74 -15.63
C LEU A 271 6.71 11.64 -16.28
N ALA A 272 5.86 12.26 -15.47
CA ALA A 272 4.96 13.31 -15.94
C ALA A 272 5.77 14.50 -16.45
N TRP A 273 5.42 15.01 -17.63
CA TRP A 273 6.20 16.05 -18.30
C TRP A 273 5.31 17.08 -18.99
N THR A 274 5.71 18.35 -18.98
CA THR A 274 5.09 19.41 -19.76
C THR A 274 6.15 20.25 -20.49
N ASN A 275 5.85 20.63 -21.73
CA ASN A 275 6.64 21.61 -22.51
C ASN A 275 6.02 23.01 -22.49
N ASN A 276 4.88 23.19 -21.82
CA ASN A 276 4.18 24.45 -21.75
C ASN A 276 4.82 25.35 -20.66
N GLN A 277 5.61 26.35 -21.09
CA GLN A 277 6.28 27.29 -20.17
C GLN A 277 5.31 28.14 -19.33
N ASN A 278 4.03 28.19 -19.69
CA ASN A 278 3.00 28.88 -18.90
C ASN A 278 2.32 27.94 -17.90
N ASP A 279 2.65 26.67 -17.91
CA ASP A 279 2.15 25.69 -16.94
C ASP A 279 2.98 25.83 -15.65
N PRO A 280 2.35 25.98 -14.47
CA PRO A 280 3.09 26.00 -13.21
C PRO A 280 3.98 24.77 -12.99
N GLN A 281 3.60 23.60 -13.51
CA GLN A 281 4.39 22.37 -13.44
C GLN A 281 5.72 22.47 -14.20
N TYR A 282 5.85 23.36 -15.22
CA TYR A 282 7.07 23.49 -16.02
C TYR A 282 8.31 23.88 -15.18
N ALA A 283 8.10 24.62 -14.09
CA ALA A 283 9.17 25.12 -13.22
C ALA A 283 9.47 24.18 -12.03
N MET A 284 8.72 23.10 -11.90
CA MET A 284 8.87 22.09 -10.85
C MET A 284 9.71 20.91 -11.30
#